data_f38548ece2a14b48345ae006dae4f632
#
_entry.id   f38548ece2a14b48345ae006dae4f632
#
_cell.length_a   1.000
_cell.length_b   1.000
_cell.length_c   1.000
_cell.angle_alpha   90.00
_cell.angle_beta   90.00
_cell.angle_gamma   90.00
#
_symmetry.space_group_name_H-M   'P 1'
#
loop_
_entity.id
_entity.type
_entity.pdbx_description
1 polymer ?
#
loop_
_entity_poly.entity_id
_entity_poly.type
_entity_poly.pdbx_seq_one_letter_code
_entity_poly.pdbx_strand_id
1 'polypeptide(L)'
;LVKALRKYIKSKDVREEKKAVCRSLGEALKAHRTEKQMTQEFVAETLSVSRQAVSKWENGTSDPSTSNLCALAKLYGIPVEELLHETQEEKSED
;
A
#
# COMPACT_ATOMS: atom_id res chain seq x y z
N LEU A 1 21.93 7.97 -16.64
CA LEU A 1 22.27 6.59 -16.96
C LEU A 1 21.28 5.61 -16.37
N VAL A 2 20.95 5.85 -15.11
CA VAL A 2 19.99 4.96 -14.47
C VAL A 2 18.66 5.00 -15.20
N LYS A 3 18.25 6.18 -15.64
CA LYS A 3 17.02 6.29 -16.37
C LYS A 3 17.07 5.56 -17.69
N ALA A 4 18.21 5.61 -18.35
CA ALA A 4 18.34 4.90 -19.60
C ALA A 4 18.18 3.41 -19.40
N LEU A 5 18.73 2.89 -18.32
CA LEU A 5 18.60 1.48 -18.03
C LEU A 5 17.16 1.09 -17.80
N ARG A 6 16.39 1.99 -17.21
CA ARG A 6 15.00 1.67 -16.92
C ARG A 6 14.18 1.42 -18.17
N LYS A 7 14.60 2.00 -19.28
CA LYS A 7 13.89 1.75 -20.53
C LYS A 7 13.93 0.30 -20.93
N TYR A 8 14.86 -0.45 -20.40
CA TYR A 8 15.05 -1.84 -20.79
C TYR A 8 14.65 -2.82 -19.73
N ILE A 9 13.81 -2.37 -18.79
CA ILE A 9 13.31 -3.27 -17.75
C ILE A 9 12.46 -4.35 -18.40
N LYS A 10 12.77 -5.59 -18.06
CA LYS A 10 12.04 -6.73 -18.59
C LYS A 10 10.77 -6.94 -17.79
N SER A 11 9.82 -7.67 -18.37
CA SER A 11 8.55 -7.88 -17.70
C SER A 11 8.72 -8.51 -16.33
N LYS A 12 9.73 -9.36 -16.17
CA LYS A 12 10.01 -9.95 -14.88
C LYS A 12 10.35 -8.88 -13.85
N ASP A 13 11.17 -7.90 -14.24
CA ASP A 13 11.56 -6.83 -13.34
C ASP A 13 10.37 -5.94 -13.01
N VAL A 14 9.50 -5.73 -13.98
CA VAL A 14 8.31 -4.93 -13.74
C VAL A 14 7.42 -5.61 -12.71
N ARG A 15 7.26 -6.92 -12.81
CA ARG A 15 6.45 -7.65 -11.86
C ARG A 15 7.01 -7.56 -10.45
N GLU A 16 8.32 -7.63 -10.33
CA GLU A 16 8.94 -7.54 -9.02
C GLU A 16 8.80 -6.16 -8.43
N GLU A 17 8.85 -5.14 -9.29
CA GLU A 17 8.64 -3.78 -8.83
C GLU A 17 7.21 -3.59 -8.30
N LYS A 18 6.24 -4.17 -8.97
CA LYS A 18 4.86 -4.08 -8.51
C LYS A 18 4.69 -4.77 -7.17
N LYS A 19 5.36 -5.90 -6.98
CA LYS A 19 5.30 -6.58 -5.69
C LYS A 19 5.90 -5.72 -4.59
N ALA A 20 6.99 -5.04 -4.89
CA ALA A 20 7.62 -4.17 -3.89
C ALA A 20 6.70 -3.03 -3.51
N VAL A 21 6.01 -2.44 -4.48
CA VAL A 21 5.08 -1.36 -4.21
C VAL A 21 3.93 -1.85 -3.32
N CYS A 22 3.38 -3.02 -3.62
CA CYS A 22 2.31 -3.57 -2.80
C CYS A 22 2.76 -3.79 -1.37
N ARG A 23 3.99 -4.28 -1.21
CA ARG A 23 4.52 -4.53 0.11
C ARG A 23 4.69 -3.24 0.90
N SER A 24 5.22 -2.21 0.23
CA SER A 24 5.40 -0.92 0.88
C SER A 24 4.07 -0.32 1.31
N LEU A 25 3.07 -0.42 0.45
CA LEU A 25 1.74 0.06 0.80
C LEU A 25 1.19 -0.70 1.99
N GLY A 26 1.35 -2.02 1.99
CA GLY A 26 0.87 -2.82 3.10
C GLY A 26 1.55 -2.44 4.40
N GLU A 27 2.85 -2.22 4.36
CA GLU A 27 3.58 -1.81 5.55
C GLU A 27 3.12 -0.45 6.05
N ALA A 28 2.86 0.47 5.13
CA ALA A 28 2.35 1.79 5.52
C ALA A 28 0.97 1.66 6.15
N LEU A 29 0.11 0.84 5.57
CA LEU A 29 -1.22 0.63 6.12
C LEU A 29 -1.14 0.07 7.52
N LYS A 30 -0.28 -0.92 7.73
CA LYS A 30 -0.14 -1.52 9.04
C LYS A 30 0.41 -0.51 10.05
N ALA A 31 1.37 0.30 9.62
CA ALA A 31 1.97 1.29 10.51
C ALA A 31 0.94 2.31 10.96
N HIS A 32 0.13 2.82 10.03
CA HIS A 32 -0.90 3.78 10.40
C HIS A 32 -1.93 3.17 11.31
N ARG A 33 -2.30 1.91 11.04
CA ARG A 33 -3.27 1.23 11.87
C ARG A 33 -2.78 1.07 13.30
N THR A 34 -1.54 0.59 13.44
CA THR A 34 -1.00 0.37 14.77
C THR A 34 -0.76 1.68 15.51
N GLU A 35 -0.37 2.71 14.78
CA GLU A 35 -0.18 4.02 15.40
C GLU A 35 -1.49 4.53 15.99
N LYS A 36 -2.61 4.26 15.32
CA LYS A 36 -3.92 4.66 15.81
C LYS A 36 -4.49 3.65 16.79
N GLN A 37 -3.75 2.59 17.09
CA GLN A 37 -4.17 1.57 18.06
C GLN A 37 -5.46 0.88 17.63
N MET A 38 -5.58 0.64 16.35
CA MET A 38 -6.74 -0.06 15.80
C MET A 38 -6.39 -1.50 15.51
N THR A 39 -7.39 -2.39 15.63
CA THR A 39 -7.21 -3.78 15.25
C THR A 39 -7.62 -3.98 13.80
N GLN A 40 -7.14 -5.07 13.22
CA GLN A 40 -7.58 -5.42 11.86
C GLN A 40 -9.08 -5.63 11.81
N GLU A 41 -9.64 -6.18 12.88
CA GLU A 41 -11.08 -6.39 12.93
C GLU A 41 -11.84 -5.09 12.90
N PHE A 42 -11.36 -4.11 13.66
CA PHE A 42 -12.02 -2.81 13.67
C PHE A 42 -12.01 -2.17 12.28
N VAL A 43 -10.86 -2.23 11.63
CA VAL A 43 -10.75 -1.65 10.29
C VAL A 43 -11.66 -2.40 9.33
N ALA A 44 -11.69 -3.72 9.42
CA ALA A 44 -12.53 -4.51 8.53
C ALA A 44 -13.99 -4.16 8.72
N GLU A 45 -14.41 -4.04 9.96
CA GLU A 45 -15.80 -3.68 10.24
C GLU A 45 -16.13 -2.30 9.69
N THR A 46 -15.23 -1.36 9.90
CA THR A 46 -15.46 0.01 9.45
C THR A 46 -15.60 0.08 7.94
N LEU A 47 -14.80 -0.71 7.23
CA LEU A 47 -14.82 -0.69 5.78
C LEU A 47 -15.79 -1.71 5.18
N SER A 48 -16.45 -2.50 6.01
CA SER A 48 -17.38 -3.54 5.54
C SER A 48 -16.68 -4.57 4.67
N VAL A 49 -15.51 -4.98 5.10
CA VAL A 49 -14.75 -6.03 4.41
C VAL A 49 -14.38 -7.08 5.45
N SER A 50 -13.82 -8.18 4.99
CA SER A 50 -13.40 -9.24 5.90
C SER A 50 -12.06 -8.88 6.53
N ARG A 51 -11.80 -9.44 7.71
CA ARG A 51 -10.51 -9.26 8.34
C ARG A 51 -9.40 -9.85 7.48
N GLN A 52 -9.69 -10.93 6.79
CA GLN A 52 -8.72 -11.52 5.89
C GLN A 52 -8.30 -10.56 4.79
N ALA A 53 -9.25 -9.76 4.29
CA ALA A 53 -8.91 -8.77 3.27
C ALA A 53 -7.92 -7.76 3.82
N VAL A 54 -8.18 -7.24 5.02
CA VAL A 54 -7.27 -6.27 5.64
C VAL A 54 -5.89 -6.91 5.84
N SER A 55 -5.88 -8.14 6.31
CA SER A 55 -4.62 -8.84 6.53
C SER A 55 -3.83 -8.98 5.24
N LYS A 56 -4.50 -9.33 4.15
CA LYS A 56 -3.83 -9.48 2.86
C LYS A 56 -3.27 -8.16 2.36
N TRP A 57 -4.00 -7.08 2.57
CA TRP A 57 -3.50 -5.76 2.17
C TRP A 57 -2.22 -5.44 2.93
N GLU A 58 -2.19 -5.69 4.22
CA GLU A 58 -1.03 -5.37 5.04
C GLU A 58 0.14 -6.28 4.77
N ASN A 59 -0.14 -7.51 4.34
CA ASN A 59 0.95 -8.44 3.98
C ASN A 59 1.46 -8.20 2.56
N GLY A 60 0.76 -7.41 1.78
CA GLY A 60 1.18 -7.17 0.42
C GLY A 60 0.77 -8.27 -0.54
N THR A 61 -0.12 -9.17 -0.14
CA THR A 61 -0.58 -10.23 -1.02
C THR A 61 -1.72 -9.81 -1.91
N SER A 62 -2.39 -8.73 -1.58
CA SER A 62 -3.39 -8.14 -2.47
C SER A 62 -3.50 -6.67 -2.19
N ASP A 63 -4.08 -5.93 -3.12
CA ASP A 63 -4.25 -4.49 -3.01
C ASP A 63 -5.67 -4.15 -2.61
N PRO A 64 -5.86 -3.11 -1.81
CA PRO A 64 -7.21 -2.61 -1.64
C PRO A 64 -7.67 -1.95 -2.92
N SER A 65 -8.99 -2.01 -3.18
CA SER A 65 -9.55 -1.27 -4.29
C SER A 65 -9.37 0.22 -4.05
N THR A 66 -9.59 1.01 -5.10
CA THR A 66 -9.45 2.45 -4.97
C THR A 66 -10.38 3.00 -3.89
N SER A 67 -11.63 2.53 -3.86
CA SER A 67 -12.56 3.04 -2.87
C SER A 67 -12.15 2.62 -1.47
N ASN A 68 -11.64 1.40 -1.31
CA ASN A 68 -11.17 0.98 0.01
C ASN A 68 -9.91 1.75 0.42
N LEU A 69 -9.06 2.04 -0.54
CA LEU A 69 -7.86 2.81 -0.25
C LEU A 69 -8.22 4.22 0.24
N CYS A 70 -9.18 4.85 -0.42
CA CYS A 70 -9.64 6.16 0.02
C CYS A 70 -10.26 6.10 1.40
N ALA A 71 -11.02 5.05 1.67
CA ALA A 71 -11.63 4.88 2.98
C ALA A 71 -10.58 4.68 4.06
N LEU A 72 -9.53 3.91 3.74
CA LEU A 72 -8.44 3.70 4.68
C LEU A 72 -7.73 5.01 5.00
N ALA A 73 -7.45 5.80 3.96
CA ALA A 73 -6.78 7.08 4.17
C ALA A 73 -7.63 7.98 5.06
N LYS A 74 -8.93 8.00 4.82
CA LYS A 74 -9.83 8.81 5.63
C LYS A 74 -9.87 8.29 7.07
N LEU A 75 -9.91 6.99 7.23
CA LEU A 75 -9.94 6.40 8.56
C LEU A 75 -8.67 6.73 9.33
N TYR A 76 -7.53 6.69 8.66
CA TYR A 76 -6.26 6.98 9.31
C TYR A 76 -5.96 8.47 9.39
N GLY A 77 -6.81 9.31 8.80
CA GLY A 77 -6.66 10.75 8.91
C GLY A 77 -5.54 11.33 8.07
N ILE A 78 -5.25 10.74 6.95
CA ILE A 78 -4.22 11.23 6.05
C ILE A 78 -4.80 11.33 4.64
N PRO A 79 -4.27 12.23 3.80
CA PRO A 79 -4.70 12.26 2.41
C PRO A 79 -4.24 11.01 1.69
N VAL A 80 -5.05 10.55 0.73
CA VAL A 80 -4.67 9.36 -0.01
C VAL A 80 -3.39 9.60 -0.81
N GLU A 81 -3.17 10.83 -1.23
CA GLU A 81 -1.95 11.16 -1.94
C GLU A 81 -0.71 10.94 -1.08
N GLU A 82 -0.82 11.27 0.19
CA GLU A 82 0.31 11.08 1.08
C GLU A 82 0.59 9.61 1.29
N LEU A 83 -0.45 8.81 1.42
CA LEU A 83 -0.27 7.37 1.55
C LEU A 83 0.44 6.79 0.33
N LEU A 84 0.04 7.23 -0.86
CA LEU A 84 0.68 6.77 -2.08
C LEU A 84 2.09 7.32 -2.20
N HIS A 85 2.32 8.50 -1.70
CA HIS A 85 3.65 9.11 -1.74
C HIS A 85 4.64 8.33 -0.90
N GLU A 86 4.22 7.89 0.27
CA GLU A 86 5.10 7.07 1.11
C GLU A 86 5.50 5.81 0.38
N THR A 87 4.58 5.22 -0.34
CA THR A 87 4.86 4.03 -1.11
C THR A 87 5.86 4.30 -2.21
N GLN A 88 5.71 5.43 -2.89
CA GLN A 88 6.55 5.76 -4.03
C GLN A 88 7.91 6.27 -3.63
N GLU A 89 8.07 6.69 -2.40
CA GLU A 89 9.32 7.28 -1.96
C GLU A 89 10.49 6.35 -2.17
N GLU A 90 10.25 5.07 -2.11
CA GLU A 90 11.33 4.12 -2.26
C GLU A 90 11.89 4.07 -3.67
N LYS A 91 11.21 4.65 -4.62
CA LYS A 91 11.64 4.62 -6.00
C LYS A 91 12.07 5.98 -6.50
N SER A 92 12.12 6.96 -5.65
CA SER A 92 12.24 8.33 -6.08
C SER A 92 13.64 8.76 -6.42
N GLU A 93 14.63 8.03 -6.01
CA GLU A 93 15.99 8.52 -6.15
C GLU A 93 16.56 8.37 -7.52
N ASP A 94 15.81 8.05 -8.48
CA ASP A 94 16.36 8.00 -9.84
C ASP A 94 16.70 9.37 -10.38
#